data_53eeb017c7f06d3c1a989d3e366f9745
#
_entry.id   53eeb017c7f06d3c1a989d3e366f9745
#
_cell.length_a   1.000
_cell.length_b   1.000
_cell.length_c   1.000
_cell.angle_alpha   90.00
_cell.angle_beta   90.00
_cell.angle_gamma   90.00
#
_symmetry.space_group_name_H-M   'P 1'
#
loop_
_entity.id
_entity.type
_entity.pdbx_description
1 polymer ?
#
loop_
_entity_poly.entity_id
_entity_poly.type
_entity_poly.pdbx_seq_one_letter_code
_entity_poly.pdbx_strand_id
1 'polypeptide(L)'
;MKKLLLPFVVAMLAGCCNPTNQKTESMDKDFITLATERYSVRHFSDKPVEQEKIDKILRAAQVAPTAVNSQPQMIYLLRSAEAMEHANQVSPCMYGAPQAFLVCYDTERVCQRGDNGGNYGDIDCSIVLTHMMLEATDLGLGSCAVGMFDAQKAVELFNLPSNIRPVLMLPFGYPADDAAPSDRHSQYRSLEETTCEL
;
A
#
# COMPACT_ATOMS: atom_id res chain seq x y z
N MET A 1 23.69 -44.99 73.27
CA MET A 1 24.04 -45.12 71.84
C MET A 1 22.97 -44.34 71.05
N LYS A 2 23.20 -43.07 70.69
CA LYS A 2 22.24 -42.19 69.92
C LYS A 2 22.73 -42.17 68.50
N LYS A 3 21.91 -42.72 67.60
CA LYS A 3 22.13 -42.62 66.13
C LYS A 3 21.70 -41.24 65.63
N LEU A 4 22.65 -40.52 65.08
CA LEU A 4 22.44 -39.19 64.41
C LEU A 4 22.02 -39.45 62.98
N LEU A 5 20.78 -39.09 62.62
CA LEU A 5 20.33 -39.08 61.24
C LEU A 5 20.64 -37.73 60.61
N LEU A 6 21.40 -37.77 59.54
CA LEU A 6 21.74 -36.57 58.72
C LEU A 6 20.62 -36.46 57.62
N PRO A 7 20.01 -35.26 57.40
CA PRO A 7 19.08 -35.10 56.29
C PRO A 7 19.83 -34.79 55.01
N PHE A 8 19.47 -35.55 53.98
CA PHE A 8 19.91 -35.30 52.60
C PHE A 8 19.16 -34.10 52.06
N VAL A 9 19.84 -33.02 51.76
CA VAL A 9 19.27 -31.85 51.02
C VAL A 9 19.44 -32.11 49.54
N VAL A 10 18.33 -32.36 48.85
CA VAL A 10 18.27 -32.45 47.38
C VAL A 10 18.09 -31.04 46.88
N ALA A 11 19.13 -30.45 46.29
CA ALA A 11 19.04 -29.17 45.57
C ALA A 11 18.41 -29.44 44.20
N MET A 12 17.15 -29.01 44.02
CA MET A 12 16.53 -28.90 42.70
C MET A 12 17.09 -27.67 41.95
N LEU A 13 17.91 -27.95 40.96
CA LEU A 13 18.28 -26.93 39.96
C LEU A 13 17.09 -26.69 39.02
N ALA A 14 16.32 -25.66 39.32
CA ALA A 14 15.35 -25.13 38.39
C ALA A 14 16.08 -24.45 37.23
N GLY A 15 16.19 -25.14 36.10
CA GLY A 15 16.64 -24.56 34.84
C GLY A 15 15.62 -23.55 34.36
N CYS A 16 15.92 -22.25 34.49
CA CYS A 16 15.19 -21.20 33.79
C CYS A 16 15.44 -21.32 32.28
N CYS A 17 14.54 -21.97 31.55
CA CYS A 17 14.43 -21.77 30.11
C CYS A 17 13.94 -20.35 29.89
N ASN A 18 14.83 -19.45 29.58
CA ASN A 18 14.47 -18.18 28.95
C ASN A 18 13.96 -18.50 27.53
N PRO A 19 12.73 -18.15 27.18
CA PRO A 19 12.35 -18.14 25.78
C PRO A 19 13.17 -17.04 25.09
N THR A 20 14.15 -17.44 24.31
CA THR A 20 14.80 -16.54 23.34
C THR A 20 13.73 -16.02 22.41
N ASN A 21 13.30 -14.80 22.70
CA ASN A 21 12.49 -14.01 21.81
C ASN A 21 13.35 -13.73 20.56
N GLN A 22 13.31 -14.63 19.58
CA GLN A 22 13.81 -14.33 18.24
C GLN A 22 12.91 -13.24 17.68
N LYS A 23 13.22 -11.98 17.99
CA LYS A 23 12.89 -10.89 17.09
C LYS A 23 13.50 -11.27 15.75
N THR A 24 12.68 -11.69 14.81
CA THR A 24 12.98 -11.55 13.40
C THR A 24 13.35 -10.08 13.23
N GLU A 25 14.63 -9.80 13.05
CA GLU A 25 15.10 -8.52 12.54
C GLU A 25 14.50 -8.39 11.14
N SER A 26 13.32 -7.77 11.05
CA SER A 26 12.99 -7.03 9.86
C SER A 26 14.10 -5.97 9.79
N MET A 27 14.96 -6.05 8.79
CA MET A 27 15.84 -4.93 8.46
C MET A 27 14.89 -3.78 8.15
N ASP A 28 14.67 -2.89 9.12
CA ASP A 28 13.89 -1.68 8.94
C ASP A 28 14.61 -0.87 7.84
N LYS A 29 14.08 -0.93 6.61
CA LYS A 29 14.58 -0.11 5.52
C LYS A 29 14.34 1.34 5.92
N ASP A 30 15.37 2.16 5.79
CA ASP A 30 15.14 3.59 5.92
C ASP A 30 14.21 4.08 4.79
N PHE A 31 13.51 5.19 5.04
CA PHE A 31 12.50 5.69 4.12
C PHE A 31 13.04 5.97 2.70
N ILE A 32 14.25 6.49 2.57
CA ILE A 32 14.85 6.80 1.26
C ILE A 32 15.13 5.53 0.49
N THR A 33 15.64 4.49 1.16
CA THR A 33 15.83 3.16 0.56
C THR A 33 14.51 2.60 0.05
N LEU A 34 13.44 2.60 0.86
CA LEU A 34 12.12 2.14 0.46
C LEU A 34 11.57 2.92 -0.74
N ALA A 35 11.66 4.26 -0.70
CA ALA A 35 11.17 5.13 -1.76
C ALA A 35 11.94 4.93 -3.08
N THR A 36 13.25 4.63 -3.00
CA THR A 36 14.10 4.38 -4.16
C THR A 36 13.84 2.99 -4.76
N GLU A 37 13.65 1.98 -3.94
CA GLU A 37 13.37 0.61 -4.39
C GLU A 37 11.97 0.46 -5.01
N ARG A 38 11.00 1.29 -4.58
CA ARG A 38 9.67 1.29 -5.16
C ARG A 38 9.73 1.66 -6.66
N TYR A 39 9.27 0.77 -7.50
CA TYR A 39 9.12 1.06 -8.94
C TYR A 39 7.73 0.67 -9.46
N SER A 40 7.35 1.18 -10.62
CA SER A 40 6.08 0.84 -11.28
C SER A 40 6.17 -0.54 -11.92
N VAL A 41 5.66 -1.56 -11.21
CA VAL A 41 5.60 -2.94 -11.70
C VAL A 41 4.54 -3.06 -12.79
N ARG A 42 4.91 -3.66 -13.93
CA ARG A 42 4.05 -3.84 -15.10
C ARG A 42 4.00 -5.29 -15.59
N HIS A 43 4.49 -6.21 -14.77
CA HIS A 43 4.36 -7.66 -14.99
C HIS A 43 4.22 -8.33 -13.63
N PHE A 44 3.10 -9.01 -13.43
CA PHE A 44 2.74 -9.61 -12.15
C PHE A 44 2.66 -11.13 -12.28
N SER A 45 2.92 -11.83 -11.18
CA SER A 45 2.67 -13.27 -11.07
C SER A 45 1.22 -13.53 -10.67
N ASP A 46 0.76 -14.76 -10.92
CA ASP A 46 -0.58 -15.21 -10.50
C ASP A 46 -0.66 -15.55 -9.00
N LYS A 47 0.43 -15.34 -8.24
CA LYS A 47 0.45 -15.64 -6.81
C LYS A 47 -0.58 -14.76 -6.09
N PRO A 48 -1.53 -15.35 -5.34
CA PRO A 48 -2.50 -14.59 -4.58
C PRO A 48 -1.83 -13.77 -3.48
N VAL A 49 -2.35 -12.55 -3.25
CA VAL A 49 -1.89 -11.70 -2.15
C VAL A 49 -2.70 -12.04 -0.90
N GLU A 50 -2.01 -12.23 0.20
CA GLU A 50 -2.57 -12.55 1.50
C GLU A 50 -3.43 -11.38 2.03
N GLN A 51 -4.58 -11.70 2.65
CA GLN A 51 -5.49 -10.68 3.16
C GLN A 51 -4.81 -9.74 4.17
N GLU A 52 -3.90 -10.26 4.99
CA GLU A 52 -3.13 -9.45 5.95
C GLU A 52 -2.32 -8.33 5.28
N LYS A 53 -1.73 -8.59 4.11
CA LYS A 53 -1.01 -7.58 3.34
C LYS A 53 -1.97 -6.53 2.77
N ILE A 54 -3.13 -6.96 2.28
CA ILE A 54 -4.17 -6.05 1.79
C ILE A 54 -4.63 -5.12 2.93
N ASP A 55 -4.86 -5.66 4.12
CA ASP A 55 -5.28 -4.91 5.29
C ASP A 55 -4.22 -3.87 5.73
N LYS A 56 -2.93 -4.20 5.63
CA LYS A 56 -1.83 -3.26 5.89
C LYS A 56 -1.81 -2.12 4.87
N ILE A 57 -1.98 -2.42 3.58
CA ILE A 57 -2.07 -1.39 2.53
C ILE A 57 -3.27 -0.46 2.78
N LEU A 58 -4.43 -1.01 3.15
CA LEU A 58 -5.59 -0.21 3.50
C LEU A 58 -5.37 0.61 4.79
N ARG A 59 -4.61 0.09 5.74
CA ARG A 59 -4.21 0.84 6.94
C ARG A 59 -3.27 2.01 6.59
N ALA A 60 -2.32 1.82 5.69
CA ALA A 60 -1.47 2.90 5.18
C ALA A 60 -2.31 4.00 4.50
N ALA A 61 -3.30 3.61 3.70
CA ALA A 61 -4.28 4.54 3.12
C ALA A 61 -5.05 5.33 4.19
N GLN A 62 -5.47 4.67 5.26
CA GLN A 62 -6.26 5.28 6.34
C GLN A 62 -5.47 6.34 7.13
N VAL A 63 -4.16 6.15 7.31
CA VAL A 63 -3.32 7.10 8.08
C VAL A 63 -2.73 8.22 7.21
N ALA A 64 -2.94 8.18 5.91
CA ALA A 64 -2.51 9.23 4.99
C ALA A 64 -3.19 10.56 5.34
N PRO A 65 -2.47 11.69 5.32
CA PRO A 65 -3.07 12.99 5.60
C PRO A 65 -4.00 13.42 4.46
N THR A 66 -5.08 14.10 4.83
CA THR A 66 -6.03 14.72 3.91
C THR A 66 -6.30 16.16 4.31
N ALA A 67 -6.77 16.98 3.38
CA ALA A 67 -7.10 18.38 3.65
C ALA A 67 -8.08 18.47 4.84
N VAL A 68 -7.70 19.23 5.87
CA VAL A 68 -8.41 19.37 7.17
C VAL A 68 -8.84 18.06 7.83
N ASN A 69 -8.14 16.96 7.51
CA ASN A 69 -8.52 15.61 7.95
C ASN A 69 -9.95 15.21 7.56
N SER A 70 -10.41 15.66 6.41
CA SER A 70 -11.78 15.38 5.91
C SER A 70 -11.99 13.91 5.53
N GLN A 71 -10.90 13.16 5.28
CA GLN A 71 -10.89 11.74 4.95
C GLN A 71 -11.93 11.36 3.87
N PRO A 72 -11.90 12.00 2.69
CA PRO A 72 -12.90 11.81 1.65
C PRO A 72 -12.66 10.53 0.85
N GLN A 73 -11.50 9.86 1.03
CA GLN A 73 -11.13 8.70 0.23
C GLN A 73 -12.13 7.56 0.38
N MET A 74 -12.54 6.99 -0.74
CA MET A 74 -13.28 5.75 -0.87
C MET A 74 -12.46 4.79 -1.74
N ILE A 75 -12.10 3.63 -1.18
CA ILE A 75 -11.21 2.68 -1.84
C ILE A 75 -11.95 1.38 -2.09
N TYR A 76 -12.06 1.00 -3.36
CA TYR A 76 -12.67 -0.26 -3.78
C TYR A 76 -11.58 -1.27 -4.12
N LEU A 77 -11.64 -2.46 -3.51
CA LEU A 77 -10.77 -3.58 -3.84
C LEU A 77 -11.41 -4.40 -4.98
N LEU A 78 -10.76 -4.39 -6.13
CA LEU A 78 -11.13 -5.15 -7.32
C LEU A 78 -10.34 -6.46 -7.33
N ARG A 79 -10.98 -7.61 -7.04
CA ARG A 79 -10.32 -8.92 -6.99
C ARG A 79 -11.14 -10.07 -7.54
N SER A 80 -12.44 -9.86 -7.82
CA SER A 80 -13.22 -10.86 -8.56
C SER A 80 -12.83 -10.83 -10.04
N ALA A 81 -13.00 -11.95 -10.74
CA ALA A 81 -12.76 -12.02 -12.18
C ALA A 81 -13.55 -10.95 -12.94
N GLU A 82 -14.82 -10.75 -12.57
CA GLU A 82 -15.69 -9.72 -13.15
C GLU A 82 -15.14 -8.30 -12.89
N ALA A 83 -14.74 -7.98 -11.65
CA ALA A 83 -14.19 -6.67 -11.32
C ALA A 83 -12.89 -6.38 -12.07
N MET A 84 -12.02 -7.39 -12.25
CA MET A 84 -10.77 -7.23 -13.00
C MET A 84 -11.05 -7.16 -14.52
N GLU A 85 -12.05 -7.83 -15.03
CA GLU A 85 -12.51 -7.65 -16.42
C GLU A 85 -12.99 -6.21 -16.65
N HIS A 86 -13.81 -5.66 -15.76
CA HIS A 86 -14.23 -4.26 -15.81
C HIS A 86 -13.01 -3.31 -15.72
N ALA A 87 -12.05 -3.60 -14.85
CA ALA A 87 -10.82 -2.82 -14.74
C ALA A 87 -10.04 -2.79 -16.07
N ASN A 88 -9.92 -3.91 -16.76
CA ASN A 88 -9.29 -4.00 -18.08
C ASN A 88 -10.09 -3.28 -19.17
N GLN A 89 -11.41 -3.17 -19.03
CA GLN A 89 -12.24 -2.42 -19.98
C GLN A 89 -12.13 -0.90 -19.81
N VAL A 90 -11.81 -0.41 -18.62
CA VAL A 90 -11.65 1.02 -18.35
C VAL A 90 -10.23 1.52 -18.51
N SER A 91 -9.23 0.63 -18.45
CA SER A 91 -7.83 0.99 -18.64
C SER A 91 -7.01 -0.14 -19.27
N PRO A 92 -6.14 0.18 -20.25
CA PRO A 92 -5.18 -0.79 -20.77
C PRO A 92 -3.98 -1.02 -19.82
N CYS A 93 -3.92 -0.31 -18.69
CA CYS A 93 -2.77 -0.29 -17.80
C CYS A 93 -2.95 -1.14 -16.54
N MET A 94 -3.71 -2.25 -16.63
CA MET A 94 -3.81 -3.23 -15.54
C MET A 94 -2.63 -4.22 -15.53
N TYR A 95 -1.90 -4.35 -16.65
CA TYR A 95 -0.65 -5.13 -16.75
C TYR A 95 -0.76 -6.60 -16.31
N GLY A 96 -1.96 -7.20 -16.42
CA GLY A 96 -2.19 -8.56 -15.95
C GLY A 96 -2.17 -8.74 -14.44
N ALA A 97 -2.28 -7.65 -13.67
CA ALA A 97 -2.35 -7.74 -12.20
C ALA A 97 -3.55 -8.59 -11.75
N PRO A 98 -3.38 -9.46 -10.72
CA PRO A 98 -4.45 -10.31 -10.23
C PRO A 98 -5.56 -9.51 -9.51
N GLN A 99 -5.26 -8.28 -9.09
CA GLN A 99 -6.18 -7.40 -8.40
C GLN A 99 -5.73 -5.94 -8.48
N ALA A 100 -6.66 -5.03 -8.17
CA ALA A 100 -6.38 -3.60 -8.15
C ALA A 100 -7.19 -2.90 -7.06
N PHE A 101 -6.73 -1.73 -6.63
CA PHE A 101 -7.58 -0.77 -5.94
C PHE A 101 -8.06 0.30 -6.93
N LEU A 102 -9.32 0.70 -6.80
CA LEU A 102 -9.84 1.93 -7.39
C LEU A 102 -9.95 2.97 -6.27
N VAL A 103 -9.15 4.01 -6.35
CA VAL A 103 -9.08 5.09 -5.36
C VAL A 103 -9.95 6.24 -5.83
N CYS A 104 -10.96 6.55 -5.03
CA CYS A 104 -11.98 7.56 -5.28
C CYS A 104 -12.04 8.55 -4.13
N TYR A 105 -12.77 9.63 -4.31
CA TYR A 105 -13.21 10.47 -3.20
C TYR A 105 -14.73 10.69 -3.22
N ASP A 106 -15.28 10.93 -2.02
CA ASP A 106 -16.65 11.32 -1.80
C ASP A 106 -16.78 12.85 -1.90
N THR A 107 -17.58 13.33 -2.85
CA THR A 107 -17.82 14.76 -3.09
C THR A 107 -18.52 15.47 -1.96
N GLU A 108 -19.22 14.73 -1.08
CA GLU A 108 -19.93 15.28 0.08
C GLU A 108 -18.99 15.48 1.29
N ARG A 109 -17.83 14.79 1.30
CA ARG A 109 -16.85 14.84 2.40
C ARG A 109 -15.61 15.66 2.06
N VAL A 110 -15.29 15.80 0.76
CA VAL A 110 -14.07 16.44 0.31
C VAL A 110 -14.02 17.93 0.71
N CYS A 111 -12.87 18.36 1.22
CA CYS A 111 -12.65 19.77 1.52
C CYS A 111 -12.66 20.60 0.23
N GLN A 112 -13.42 21.70 0.25
CA GLN A 112 -13.47 22.65 -0.86
C GLN A 112 -12.31 23.64 -0.78
N ARG A 113 -11.78 24.07 -1.93
CA ARG A 113 -10.76 25.11 -2.00
C ARG A 113 -11.45 26.47 -1.92
N GLY A 114 -10.93 27.35 -1.07
CA GLY A 114 -11.48 28.69 -0.87
C GLY A 114 -11.20 29.67 -2.01
N ASP A 115 -10.36 29.29 -2.98
CA ASP A 115 -9.86 30.14 -4.07
C ASP A 115 -10.60 29.93 -5.41
N ASN A 116 -11.78 29.29 -5.37
CA ASN A 116 -12.55 28.85 -6.52
C ASN A 116 -11.84 27.79 -7.40
N GLY A 117 -10.77 27.17 -6.89
CA GLY A 117 -9.99 26.14 -7.57
C GLY A 117 -10.59 24.72 -7.49
N GLY A 118 -11.86 24.58 -7.10
CA GLY A 118 -12.51 23.28 -6.94
C GLY A 118 -12.32 22.68 -5.54
N ASN A 119 -11.91 21.42 -5.44
CA ASN A 119 -11.73 20.72 -4.16
C ASN A 119 -10.35 20.02 -4.07
N TYR A 120 -10.05 19.41 -2.94
CA TYR A 120 -8.79 18.69 -2.68
C TYR A 120 -8.84 17.20 -3.03
N GLY A 121 -9.90 16.68 -3.63
CA GLY A 121 -10.11 15.25 -3.83
C GLY A 121 -8.97 14.53 -4.55
N ASP A 122 -8.53 15.10 -5.69
CA ASP A 122 -7.44 14.50 -6.47
C ASP A 122 -6.10 14.54 -5.72
N ILE A 123 -5.86 15.62 -4.95
CA ILE A 123 -4.65 15.78 -4.13
C ILE A 123 -4.68 14.75 -2.99
N ASP A 124 -5.78 14.67 -2.25
CA ASP A 124 -5.95 13.72 -1.14
C ASP A 124 -5.79 12.27 -1.63
N CYS A 125 -6.45 11.91 -2.73
CA CYS A 125 -6.33 10.58 -3.33
C CYS A 125 -4.90 10.26 -3.78
N SER A 126 -4.15 11.25 -4.29
CA SER A 126 -2.76 11.05 -4.72
C SER A 126 -1.83 10.79 -3.51
N ILE A 127 -2.05 11.48 -2.39
CA ILE A 127 -1.32 11.26 -1.15
C ILE A 127 -1.66 9.86 -0.59
N VAL A 128 -2.93 9.52 -0.53
CA VAL A 128 -3.41 8.20 -0.09
C VAL A 128 -2.77 7.08 -0.92
N LEU A 129 -2.83 7.20 -2.25
CA LEU A 129 -2.25 6.20 -3.16
C LEU A 129 -0.73 6.06 -2.97
N THR A 130 -0.02 7.16 -2.69
CA THR A 130 1.42 7.12 -2.41
C THR A 130 1.73 6.29 -1.16
N HIS A 131 0.97 6.45 -0.08
CA HIS A 131 1.09 5.62 1.12
C HIS A 131 0.84 4.14 0.81
N MET A 132 -0.20 3.84 0.02
CA MET A 132 -0.51 2.47 -0.40
C MET A 132 0.61 1.84 -1.21
N MET A 133 1.23 2.58 -2.13
CA MET A 133 2.35 2.09 -2.93
C MET A 133 3.60 1.79 -2.09
N LEU A 134 3.93 2.66 -1.15
CA LEU A 134 5.08 2.47 -0.27
C LEU A 134 4.88 1.25 0.63
N GLU A 135 3.71 1.11 1.25
CA GLU A 135 3.38 -0.08 2.05
C GLU A 135 3.39 -1.36 1.21
N ALA A 136 2.82 -1.34 -0.01
CA ALA A 136 2.90 -2.50 -0.90
C ALA A 136 4.36 -2.91 -1.18
N THR A 137 5.25 -1.95 -1.40
CA THR A 137 6.67 -2.20 -1.63
C THR A 137 7.36 -2.77 -0.38
N ASP A 138 7.07 -2.24 0.81
CA ASP A 138 7.61 -2.74 2.08
C ASP A 138 7.19 -4.19 2.35
N LEU A 139 5.96 -4.55 1.94
CA LEU A 139 5.42 -5.90 2.01
C LEU A 139 5.95 -6.86 0.91
N GLY A 140 6.86 -6.40 0.05
CA GLY A 140 7.41 -7.19 -1.07
C GLY A 140 6.43 -7.36 -2.23
N LEU A 141 5.44 -6.49 -2.36
CA LEU A 141 4.51 -6.44 -3.48
C LEU A 141 4.92 -5.36 -4.48
N GLY A 142 4.58 -5.58 -5.74
CA GLY A 142 4.66 -4.58 -6.79
C GLY A 142 3.34 -3.84 -6.97
N SER A 143 3.41 -2.60 -7.42
CA SER A 143 2.24 -1.81 -7.77
C SER A 143 2.56 -0.80 -8.87
N CYS A 144 1.52 -0.26 -9.52
CA CYS A 144 1.67 0.80 -10.51
C CYS A 144 0.53 1.82 -10.35
N ALA A 145 0.86 3.10 -10.19
CA ALA A 145 -0.15 4.16 -10.20
C ALA A 145 -0.68 4.38 -11.62
N VAL A 146 -1.98 4.29 -11.81
CA VAL A 146 -2.65 4.43 -13.11
C VAL A 146 -3.66 5.56 -13.04
N GLY A 147 -3.34 6.66 -13.73
CA GLY A 147 -4.26 7.77 -13.98
C GLY A 147 -4.89 7.71 -15.37
N MET A 148 -4.40 6.82 -16.25
CA MET A 148 -4.92 6.64 -17.60
C MET A 148 -6.04 5.60 -17.61
N PHE A 149 -7.26 6.03 -17.31
CA PHE A 149 -8.47 5.21 -17.40
C PHE A 149 -9.70 6.06 -17.70
N ASP A 150 -10.76 5.44 -18.18
CA ASP A 150 -12.04 6.08 -18.41
C ASP A 150 -12.84 6.14 -17.10
N ALA A 151 -12.80 7.30 -16.44
CA ALA A 151 -13.45 7.51 -15.15
C ALA A 151 -14.98 7.43 -15.24
N GLN A 152 -15.59 7.88 -16.35
CA GLN A 152 -17.03 7.82 -16.53
C GLN A 152 -17.49 6.36 -16.70
N LYS A 153 -16.80 5.62 -17.56
CA LYS A 153 -17.04 4.19 -17.75
C LYS A 153 -16.81 3.39 -16.45
N ALA A 154 -15.83 3.79 -15.62
CA ALA A 154 -15.63 3.17 -14.32
C ALA A 154 -16.83 3.38 -13.39
N VAL A 155 -17.42 4.60 -13.35
CA VAL A 155 -18.64 4.85 -12.59
C VAL A 155 -19.77 3.92 -13.02
N GLU A 156 -19.95 3.74 -14.32
CA GLU A 156 -21.00 2.88 -14.89
C GLU A 156 -20.77 1.40 -14.58
N LEU A 157 -19.58 0.87 -14.90
CA LEU A 157 -19.29 -0.56 -14.76
C LEU A 157 -19.20 -1.04 -13.30
N PHE A 158 -18.70 -0.19 -12.42
CA PHE A 158 -18.60 -0.51 -10.98
C PHE A 158 -19.85 -0.07 -10.19
N ASN A 159 -20.87 0.51 -10.84
CA ASN A 159 -22.09 1.03 -10.22
C ASN A 159 -21.78 1.96 -9.03
N LEU A 160 -20.84 2.90 -9.24
CA LEU A 160 -20.44 3.80 -8.17
C LEU A 160 -21.57 4.79 -7.82
N PRO A 161 -21.78 5.10 -6.53
CA PRO A 161 -22.72 6.14 -6.12
C PRO A 161 -22.42 7.50 -6.79
N SER A 162 -23.45 8.32 -7.01
CA SER A 162 -23.33 9.60 -7.72
C SER A 162 -22.41 10.62 -7.05
N ASN A 163 -22.16 10.49 -5.75
CA ASN A 163 -21.24 11.30 -4.97
C ASN A 163 -19.79 10.77 -4.98
N ILE A 164 -19.51 9.63 -5.60
CA ILE A 164 -18.16 9.05 -5.65
C ILE A 164 -17.48 9.41 -6.97
N ARG A 165 -16.25 9.92 -6.88
CA ARG A 165 -15.42 10.29 -8.04
C ARG A 165 -14.15 9.44 -8.08
N PRO A 166 -13.97 8.57 -9.08
CA PRO A 166 -12.74 7.81 -9.28
C PRO A 166 -11.61 8.73 -9.75
N VAL A 167 -10.42 8.55 -9.17
CA VAL A 167 -9.24 9.40 -9.44
C VAL A 167 -8.07 8.58 -9.98
N LEU A 168 -7.77 7.44 -9.36
CA LEU A 168 -6.60 6.63 -9.67
C LEU A 168 -6.93 5.14 -9.52
N MET A 169 -6.23 4.31 -10.30
CA MET A 169 -6.24 2.86 -10.10
C MET A 169 -4.84 2.41 -9.67
N LEU A 170 -4.79 1.36 -8.85
CA LEU A 170 -3.56 0.76 -8.35
C LEU A 170 -3.60 -0.75 -8.56
N PRO A 171 -3.26 -1.26 -9.77
CA PRO A 171 -2.96 -2.67 -9.94
C PRO A 171 -1.80 -3.07 -9.04
N PHE A 172 -1.92 -4.21 -8.35
CA PHE A 172 -0.89 -4.68 -7.43
C PHE A 172 -0.91 -6.21 -7.29
N GLY A 173 0.22 -6.74 -6.87
CA GLY A 173 0.45 -8.17 -6.70
C GLY A 173 1.92 -8.47 -6.50
N TYR A 174 2.30 -9.72 -6.50
CA TYR A 174 3.70 -10.10 -6.53
C TYR A 174 4.27 -9.83 -7.93
N PRO A 175 5.45 -9.18 -8.03
CA PRO A 175 6.13 -9.06 -9.31
C PRO A 175 6.39 -10.45 -9.92
N ALA A 176 6.31 -10.58 -11.25
CA ALA A 176 6.79 -11.78 -11.93
C ALA A 176 8.33 -11.86 -11.86
N ASP A 177 8.89 -13.04 -12.08
CA ASP A 177 10.34 -13.27 -11.97
C ASP A 177 11.17 -12.41 -12.94
N ASP A 178 10.58 -12.01 -14.06
CA ASP A 178 11.18 -11.15 -15.08
C ASP A 178 10.77 -9.68 -14.95
N ALA A 179 10.01 -9.31 -13.91
CA ALA A 179 9.63 -7.92 -13.67
C ALA A 179 10.86 -7.08 -13.31
N ALA A 180 11.05 -6.00 -14.02
CA ALA A 180 12.14 -5.07 -13.80
C ALA A 180 11.67 -3.62 -13.87
N PRO A 181 12.33 -2.69 -13.18
CA PRO A 181 12.09 -1.27 -13.35
C PRO A 181 12.42 -0.85 -14.78
N SER A 182 11.71 0.14 -15.31
CA SER A 182 12.07 0.74 -16.60
C SER A 182 13.37 1.54 -16.48
N ASP A 183 14.03 1.76 -17.62
CA ASP A 183 15.27 2.59 -17.70
C ASP A 183 15.09 4.01 -17.16
N ARG A 184 13.84 4.50 -17.12
CA ARG A 184 13.49 5.82 -16.56
C ARG A 184 13.45 5.85 -15.05
N HIS A 185 13.42 4.71 -14.39
CA HIS A 185 13.27 4.63 -12.93
C HIS A 185 14.41 5.32 -12.18
N SER A 186 15.62 5.24 -12.68
CA SER A 186 16.81 5.84 -12.09
C SER A 186 17.20 7.19 -12.71
N GLN A 187 16.37 7.77 -13.58
CA GLN A 187 16.63 9.05 -14.22
C GLN A 187 15.97 10.18 -13.42
N TYR A 188 16.78 10.90 -12.67
CA TYR A 188 16.34 12.03 -11.87
C TYR A 188 16.91 13.34 -12.43
N ARG A 189 16.12 14.40 -12.38
CA ARG A 189 16.64 15.75 -12.50
C ARG A 189 17.45 16.08 -11.26
N SER A 190 18.45 16.92 -11.39
CA SER A 190 19.24 17.34 -10.23
C SER A 190 18.40 18.15 -9.22
N LEU A 191 18.87 18.23 -7.98
CA LEU A 191 18.18 19.05 -6.96
C LEU A 191 18.20 20.53 -7.35
N GLU A 192 19.28 21.01 -7.96
CA GLU A 192 19.41 22.40 -8.43
C GLU A 192 18.37 22.76 -9.51
N GLU A 193 17.93 21.78 -10.33
CA GLU A 193 16.90 21.98 -11.34
C GLU A 193 15.48 21.94 -10.78
N THR A 194 15.29 21.36 -9.59
CA THR A 194 13.95 21.10 -9.02
C THR A 194 13.67 21.88 -7.74
N THR A 195 14.69 22.54 -7.19
CA THR A 195 14.57 23.35 -5.96
C THR A 195 15.18 24.74 -6.19
N CYS A 196 14.58 25.76 -5.60
CA CYS A 196 15.21 27.08 -5.50
C CYS A 196 14.89 27.70 -4.15
N GLU A 197 15.83 28.52 -3.64
CA GLU A 197 15.64 29.37 -2.47
C GLU A 197 15.15 30.74 -2.90
N LEU A 198 14.11 31.29 -2.23
CA LEU A 198 13.47 32.59 -2.51
C LEU A 198 13.83 33.62 -1.44
#